data_ba5e055743afa2e30722f880cfab1fbd
#
_entry.id   ba5e055743afa2e30722f880cfab1fbd
#
_cell.length_a   1.000
_cell.length_b   1.000
_cell.length_c   1.000
_cell.angle_alpha   90.00
_cell.angle_beta   90.00
_cell.angle_gamma   90.00
#
_symmetry.space_group_name_H-M   'P 1'
#
loop_
_entity.id
_entity.type
_entity.pdbx_description
1 polymer ?
#
loop_
_entity_poly.entity_id
_entity_poly.type
_entity_poly.pdbx_seq_one_letter_code
_entity_poly.pdbx_strand_id
1 'polypeptide(L)'
;MTHLVKKTYLRSMKRRIKKVAVLGSGVMGSRIACHFANVGLEVILMDIVPKEANDKEKAKNLSIEDNAVRNRIVNDSLTFALKSNPSPIYKKTFAKKISTGNFTDDLDKIKDCDWIIEVIIENLDIKKSLFEKVEKARTPGTLITSNTSGIPIGLMTDGRSEDFKKHFCGTHFFNPPRYLPLLEIIPTKHTDPEVTAFFMDYGQRFLGKETVLCKDTPAFIANRVGVYSIMALFHIVEEMGLTVDEVDKLTGPIIGRPKSATFRTCDVVGLDTLVHVANGLKGAAPNDEKKETFVIPDYVSKMVENGWLGSKSNQGFYKKVKGEGGKSEILSLNLNTLEYEPKQKVKFATLEMTKPVDDLLKRLPMLIKGKDKAGEFYRKMFFSMLEYASNRIPEISDELYKIDDAVCAGFGYKLGPFATWDVLGVEATLNQMKAEGYSPAPWVEKMLASGSNSFYSSNAGSKTYYDIPSKSQVLIPGADQILDLDIIRESNTIWKNSGTTITNLGDGILNLEFHTKMNTIGGEVLAGINKAID
;
A
#
# COMPACT_ATOMS: atom_id res chain seq x y z
N MET A 1 8.54 -26.18 8.99
CA MET A 1 8.34 -25.29 10.17
C MET A 1 9.11 -25.84 11.33
N THR A 2 10.14 -25.16 11.80
CA THR A 2 10.90 -25.60 12.98
C THR A 2 10.00 -25.58 14.21
N HIS A 3 10.29 -26.46 15.19
CA HIS A 3 9.52 -26.59 16.45
C HIS A 3 9.37 -25.24 17.20
N LEU A 4 10.31 -24.32 16.99
CA LEU A 4 10.32 -22.95 17.54
C LEU A 4 9.20 -22.10 16.93
N VAL A 5 9.04 -22.11 15.59
CA VAL A 5 8.01 -21.36 14.86
C VAL A 5 6.61 -21.82 15.26
N LYS A 6 6.40 -23.13 15.39
CA LYS A 6 5.12 -23.70 15.83
C LYS A 6 4.77 -23.32 17.29
N LYS A 7 5.77 -23.22 18.16
CA LYS A 7 5.61 -22.83 19.58
C LYS A 7 5.35 -21.34 19.74
N THR A 8 5.96 -20.49 18.90
CA THR A 8 5.75 -19.03 18.84
C THR A 8 4.35 -18.73 18.28
N TYR A 9 3.93 -19.45 17.23
CA TYR A 9 2.59 -19.33 16.64
C TYR A 9 1.46 -19.67 17.63
N LEU A 10 1.59 -20.75 18.40
CA LEU A 10 0.62 -21.14 19.43
C LEU A 10 0.57 -20.18 20.63
N ARG A 11 1.64 -19.44 20.91
CA ARG A 11 1.69 -18.42 21.96
C ARG A 11 1.09 -17.08 21.49
N SER A 12 1.24 -16.70 20.22
CA SER A 12 0.67 -15.47 19.67
C SER A 12 -0.86 -15.45 19.76
N MET A 13 -1.51 -16.62 19.67
CA MET A 13 -2.96 -16.79 19.82
C MET A 13 -3.51 -16.48 21.23
N LYS A 14 -2.65 -16.26 22.24
CA LYS A 14 -3.10 -15.99 23.63
C LYS A 14 -3.46 -14.52 23.88
N ARG A 15 -2.97 -13.58 23.07
CA ARG A 15 -3.35 -12.15 23.21
C ARG A 15 -4.67 -11.89 22.51
N ARG A 16 -5.59 -11.21 23.22
CA ARG A 16 -6.88 -10.76 22.67
C ARG A 16 -6.95 -9.26 22.77
N ILE A 17 -7.08 -8.60 21.64
CA ILE A 17 -7.34 -7.15 21.58
C ILE A 17 -8.84 -6.92 21.65
N LYS A 18 -9.27 -6.09 22.60
CA LYS A 18 -10.65 -5.64 22.77
C LYS A 18 -10.75 -4.12 22.65
N LYS A 19 -9.75 -3.41 23.18
CA LYS A 19 -9.74 -1.95 23.26
C LYS A 19 -8.42 -1.39 22.76
N VAL A 20 -8.52 -0.38 21.89
CA VAL A 20 -7.36 0.26 21.26
C VAL A 20 -7.40 1.76 21.51
N ALA A 21 -6.26 2.35 21.85
CA ALA A 21 -6.07 3.80 21.84
C ALA A 21 -5.41 4.23 20.54
N VAL A 22 -6.01 5.18 19.82
CA VAL A 22 -5.45 5.84 18.64
C VAL A 22 -5.06 7.26 19.03
N LEU A 23 -3.76 7.54 19.02
CA LEU A 23 -3.19 8.81 19.45
C LEU A 23 -2.85 9.68 18.25
N GLY A 24 -3.66 10.70 17.99
CA GLY A 24 -3.67 11.55 16.81
C GLY A 24 -4.93 11.28 15.98
N SER A 25 -5.71 12.32 15.70
CA SER A 25 -7.00 12.23 14.99
C SER A 25 -6.93 12.75 13.55
N GLY A 26 -5.75 13.01 13.03
CA GLY A 26 -5.56 13.45 11.65
C GLY A 26 -6.18 12.50 10.62
N VAL A 27 -5.86 12.73 9.34
CA VAL A 27 -6.42 11.93 8.22
C VAL A 27 -6.27 10.43 8.42
N MET A 28 -5.10 9.97 8.87
CA MET A 28 -4.87 8.54 9.12
C MET A 28 -5.52 8.08 10.43
N GLY A 29 -5.31 8.78 11.54
CA GLY A 29 -5.78 8.32 12.85
C GLY A 29 -7.30 8.17 12.94
N SER A 30 -8.07 9.13 12.44
CA SER A 30 -9.53 9.02 12.39
C SER A 30 -10.02 7.85 11.54
N ARG A 31 -9.34 7.55 10.42
CA ARG A 31 -9.70 6.43 9.54
C ARG A 31 -9.23 5.07 10.08
N ILE A 32 -8.09 5.01 10.76
CA ILE A 32 -7.63 3.82 11.49
C ILE A 32 -8.61 3.51 12.64
N ALA A 33 -9.05 4.52 13.39
CA ALA A 33 -10.07 4.35 14.42
C ALA A 33 -11.39 3.78 13.85
N CYS A 34 -11.83 4.27 12.68
CA CYS A 34 -12.98 3.71 11.98
C CYS A 34 -12.74 2.26 11.54
N HIS A 35 -11.53 1.91 11.09
CA HIS A 35 -11.20 0.55 10.70
C HIS A 35 -11.25 -0.41 11.89
N PHE A 36 -10.70 -0.03 13.04
CA PHE A 36 -10.80 -0.81 14.26
C PHE A 36 -12.25 -0.99 14.75
N ALA A 37 -13.07 0.06 14.67
CA ALA A 37 -14.50 -0.04 14.97
C ALA A 37 -15.24 -0.99 13.99
N ASN A 38 -14.85 -1.03 12.71
CA ASN A 38 -15.42 -1.94 11.71
C ASN A 38 -15.20 -3.41 12.07
N VAL A 39 -14.05 -3.75 12.65
CA VAL A 39 -13.72 -5.13 13.07
C VAL A 39 -14.17 -5.43 14.51
N GLY A 40 -14.93 -4.53 15.12
CA GLY A 40 -15.61 -4.77 16.38
C GLY A 40 -14.91 -4.30 17.64
N LEU A 41 -13.73 -3.66 17.52
CA LEU A 41 -12.95 -3.18 18.65
C LEU A 41 -13.59 -1.94 19.29
N GLU A 42 -13.41 -1.77 20.59
CA GLU A 42 -13.61 -0.50 21.28
C GLU A 42 -12.41 0.41 21.03
N VAL A 43 -12.66 1.67 20.68
CA VAL A 43 -11.61 2.61 20.31
C VAL A 43 -11.73 3.88 21.14
N ILE A 44 -10.61 4.34 21.67
CA ILE A 44 -10.48 5.70 22.17
C ILE A 44 -9.58 6.47 21.22
N LEU A 45 -10.14 7.49 20.54
CA LEU A 45 -9.42 8.39 19.64
C LEU A 45 -9.08 9.65 20.40
N MET A 46 -7.81 10.02 20.45
CA MET A 46 -7.33 11.19 21.20
C MET A 46 -6.52 12.13 20.33
N ASP A 47 -6.59 13.43 20.68
CA ASP A 47 -5.73 14.45 20.06
C ASP A 47 -5.32 15.51 21.10
N ILE A 48 -4.62 16.54 20.66
CA ILE A 48 -4.25 17.68 21.48
C ILE A 48 -5.48 18.54 21.81
N VAL A 49 -5.42 19.26 22.91
CA VAL A 49 -6.34 20.35 23.21
C VAL A 49 -6.02 21.54 22.28
N PRO A 50 -7.00 22.22 21.67
CA PRO A 50 -6.75 23.43 20.89
C PRO A 50 -6.18 24.53 21.77
N LYS A 51 -5.46 25.49 21.18
CA LYS A 51 -4.81 26.58 21.92
C LYS A 51 -5.85 27.56 22.52
N GLU A 52 -6.98 27.77 21.81
CA GLU A 52 -8.03 28.68 22.19
C GLU A 52 -9.40 28.28 21.59
N ALA A 53 -10.46 28.84 22.12
CA ALA A 53 -11.77 28.76 21.52
C ALA A 53 -11.82 29.57 20.22
N ASN A 54 -12.47 29.02 19.17
CA ASN A 54 -12.68 29.73 17.91
C ASN A 54 -13.86 30.74 18.01
N ASP A 55 -14.04 31.56 16.96
CA ASP A 55 -15.06 32.61 16.95
C ASP A 55 -16.50 32.08 17.14
N LYS A 56 -16.80 30.89 16.57
CA LYS A 56 -18.12 30.25 16.70
C LYS A 56 -18.37 29.76 18.13
N GLU A 57 -17.34 29.33 18.81
CA GLU A 57 -17.40 28.90 20.22
C GLU A 57 -17.50 30.11 21.15
N LYS A 58 -16.68 31.14 20.92
CA LYS A 58 -16.74 32.42 21.66
C LYS A 58 -18.13 33.07 21.55
N ALA A 59 -18.76 33.03 20.35
CA ALA A 59 -20.12 33.52 20.14
C ALA A 59 -21.22 32.73 20.93
N LYS A 60 -20.88 31.51 21.39
CA LYS A 60 -21.74 30.68 22.25
C LYS A 60 -21.33 30.75 23.72
N ASN A 61 -20.48 31.70 24.09
CA ASN A 61 -19.89 31.86 25.41
C ASN A 61 -19.10 30.62 25.90
N LEU A 62 -18.52 29.85 24.97
CA LEU A 62 -17.66 28.72 25.30
C LEU A 62 -16.20 29.18 25.39
N SER A 63 -15.46 28.60 26.32
CA SER A 63 -14.05 28.85 26.58
C SER A 63 -13.21 27.58 26.46
N ILE A 64 -11.91 27.70 26.64
CA ILE A 64 -10.96 26.56 26.65
C ILE A 64 -11.20 25.61 27.84
N GLU A 65 -11.98 26.00 28.83
CA GLU A 65 -12.33 25.15 29.97
C GLU A 65 -13.49 24.18 29.64
N ASP A 66 -14.23 24.47 28.57
CA ASP A 66 -15.36 23.65 28.17
C ASP A 66 -14.91 22.39 27.42
N ASN A 67 -15.38 21.21 27.82
CA ASN A 67 -15.08 19.94 27.20
C ASN A 67 -15.36 19.93 25.69
N ALA A 68 -16.37 20.64 25.22
CA ALA A 68 -16.70 20.77 23.80
C ALA A 68 -15.56 21.42 23.01
N VAL A 69 -14.94 22.48 23.60
CA VAL A 69 -13.78 23.17 23.01
C VAL A 69 -12.53 22.31 23.13
N ARG A 70 -12.27 21.73 24.29
CA ARG A 70 -11.08 20.90 24.56
C ARG A 70 -10.99 19.69 23.62
N ASN A 71 -12.12 19.10 23.27
CA ASN A 71 -12.21 17.95 22.36
C ASN A 71 -12.58 18.32 20.91
N ARG A 72 -12.59 19.60 20.54
CA ARG A 72 -12.97 20.05 19.19
C ARG A 72 -12.17 19.37 18.11
N ILE A 73 -10.83 19.36 18.21
CA ILE A 73 -9.94 18.81 17.19
C ILE A 73 -10.30 17.36 16.88
N VAL A 74 -10.41 16.53 17.89
CA VAL A 74 -10.72 15.10 17.72
C VAL A 74 -12.15 14.89 17.21
N ASN A 75 -13.12 15.66 17.68
CA ASN A 75 -14.52 15.55 17.29
C ASN A 75 -14.75 16.00 15.84
N ASP A 76 -14.14 17.11 15.43
CA ASP A 76 -14.22 17.62 14.06
C ASP A 76 -13.55 16.64 13.08
N SER A 77 -12.38 16.11 13.42
CA SER A 77 -11.65 15.12 12.62
C SER A 77 -12.46 13.83 12.44
N LEU A 78 -13.02 13.28 13.50
CA LEU A 78 -13.88 12.09 13.40
C LEU A 78 -15.14 12.38 12.58
N THR A 79 -15.80 13.53 12.81
CA THR A 79 -16.98 13.94 12.05
C THR A 79 -16.66 14.09 10.56
N PHE A 80 -15.53 14.69 10.22
CA PHE A 80 -15.07 14.81 8.83
C PHE A 80 -14.81 13.43 8.21
N ALA A 81 -14.13 12.54 8.92
CA ALA A 81 -13.88 11.19 8.46
C ALA A 81 -15.19 10.42 8.16
N LEU A 82 -16.16 10.48 9.10
CA LEU A 82 -17.45 9.79 8.95
C LEU A 82 -18.31 10.32 7.78
N LYS A 83 -18.10 11.58 7.36
CA LYS A 83 -18.78 12.21 6.20
C LYS A 83 -18.00 12.03 4.89
N SER A 84 -16.76 11.51 4.93
CA SER A 84 -15.92 11.42 3.74
C SER A 84 -16.43 10.36 2.76
N ASN A 85 -16.11 10.57 1.49
CA ASN A 85 -16.34 9.59 0.42
C ASN A 85 -15.00 9.26 -0.25
N PRO A 86 -14.60 7.98 -0.31
CA PRO A 86 -15.32 6.81 0.20
C PRO A 86 -15.41 6.76 1.74
N SER A 87 -16.49 6.15 2.26
CA SER A 87 -16.73 6.07 3.70
C SER A 87 -15.70 5.17 4.40
N PRO A 88 -15.07 5.59 5.51
CA PRO A 88 -14.15 4.74 6.27
C PRO A 88 -14.87 3.71 7.17
N ILE A 89 -16.18 3.80 7.33
CA ILE A 89 -16.97 2.94 8.22
C ILE A 89 -17.99 2.12 7.45
N TYR A 90 -18.18 0.83 7.82
CA TYR A 90 -19.12 -0.08 7.15
C TYR A 90 -20.58 0.26 7.46
N LYS A 91 -20.89 0.50 8.75
CA LYS A 91 -22.22 0.89 9.23
C LYS A 91 -22.09 2.08 10.17
N LYS A 92 -22.97 3.07 10.03
CA LYS A 92 -22.99 4.26 10.90
C LYS A 92 -23.04 3.91 12.38
N THR A 93 -23.71 2.81 12.74
CA THR A 93 -23.81 2.32 14.13
C THR A 93 -22.47 1.91 14.73
N PHE A 94 -21.49 1.52 13.91
CA PHE A 94 -20.16 1.13 14.39
C PHE A 94 -19.37 2.33 14.94
N ALA A 95 -19.68 3.55 14.50
CA ALA A 95 -19.09 4.76 15.05
C ALA A 95 -19.31 4.91 16.57
N LYS A 96 -20.36 4.28 17.13
CA LYS A 96 -20.61 4.26 18.58
C LYS A 96 -19.54 3.51 19.39
N LYS A 97 -18.69 2.73 18.73
CA LYS A 97 -17.53 2.06 19.35
C LYS A 97 -16.33 2.98 19.52
N ILE A 98 -16.37 4.18 18.91
CA ILE A 98 -15.31 5.18 18.99
C ILE A 98 -15.71 6.22 20.02
N SER A 99 -14.98 6.27 21.13
CA SER A 99 -15.00 7.38 22.09
C SER A 99 -13.90 8.38 21.75
N THR A 100 -14.10 9.65 22.06
CA THR A 100 -13.11 10.70 21.83
C THR A 100 -12.58 11.25 23.15
N GLY A 101 -11.37 11.81 23.12
CA GLY A 101 -10.73 12.43 24.27
C GLY A 101 -9.52 13.28 23.86
N ASN A 102 -8.80 13.80 24.82
CA ASN A 102 -7.57 14.56 24.56
C ASN A 102 -6.41 14.11 25.45
N PHE A 103 -5.17 14.46 25.03
CA PHE A 103 -3.95 14.05 25.74
C PHE A 103 -3.78 14.69 27.13
N THR A 104 -4.50 15.76 27.42
CA THR A 104 -4.39 16.47 28.69
C THR A 104 -5.31 15.87 29.77
N ASP A 105 -6.55 15.57 29.41
CA ASP A 105 -7.58 15.16 30.37
C ASP A 105 -7.79 13.64 30.39
N ASP A 106 -7.49 12.95 29.28
CA ASP A 106 -7.96 11.57 29.08
C ASP A 106 -6.83 10.56 28.88
N LEU A 107 -5.55 10.99 28.89
CA LEU A 107 -4.44 10.08 28.58
C LEU A 107 -4.38 8.86 29.51
N ASP A 108 -4.78 9.01 30.77
CA ASP A 108 -4.80 7.91 31.74
C ASP A 108 -5.73 6.75 31.33
N LYS A 109 -6.69 6.99 30.43
CA LYS A 109 -7.60 5.96 29.91
C LYS A 109 -6.89 4.89 29.06
N ILE A 110 -5.65 5.17 28.60
CA ILE A 110 -4.86 4.19 27.84
C ILE A 110 -4.40 3.00 28.68
N LYS A 111 -4.41 3.11 30.01
CA LYS A 111 -4.08 1.99 30.91
C LYS A 111 -4.95 0.75 30.71
N ASP A 112 -6.19 0.96 30.24
CA ASP A 112 -7.18 -0.10 30.01
C ASP A 112 -7.15 -0.62 28.56
N CYS A 113 -6.21 -0.14 27.74
CA CYS A 113 -6.10 -0.53 26.32
C CYS A 113 -5.12 -1.70 26.15
N ASP A 114 -5.47 -2.62 25.25
CA ASP A 114 -4.62 -3.75 24.89
C ASP A 114 -3.54 -3.35 23.86
N TRP A 115 -3.84 -2.31 23.08
CA TRP A 115 -2.96 -1.78 22.04
C TRP A 115 -3.09 -0.24 21.96
N ILE A 116 -1.96 0.44 21.84
CA ILE A 116 -1.83 1.89 21.68
C ILE A 116 -1.12 2.12 20.34
N ILE A 117 -1.76 2.83 19.42
CA ILE A 117 -1.15 3.23 18.14
C ILE A 117 -0.98 4.72 18.05
N GLU A 118 0.22 5.18 17.80
CA GLU A 118 0.58 6.58 17.59
C GLU A 118 0.40 6.94 16.10
N VAL A 119 -0.31 8.05 15.83
CA VAL A 119 -0.64 8.54 14.48
C VAL A 119 -0.59 10.09 14.45
N ILE A 120 0.33 10.69 15.21
CA ILE A 120 0.51 12.14 15.25
C ILE A 120 1.40 12.65 14.10
N ILE A 121 1.69 13.95 14.11
CA ILE A 121 2.54 14.61 13.11
C ILE A 121 3.92 13.92 12.97
N GLU A 122 4.48 13.93 11.76
CA GLU A 122 5.75 13.29 11.41
C GLU A 122 6.95 14.14 11.91
N ASN A 123 7.14 14.13 13.22
CA ASN A 123 8.23 14.81 13.91
C ASN A 123 8.73 13.95 15.07
N LEU A 124 10.01 13.57 15.03
CA LEU A 124 10.62 12.63 15.98
C LEU A 124 10.54 13.12 17.44
N ASP A 125 10.83 14.39 17.69
CA ASP A 125 10.86 14.93 19.05
C ASP A 125 9.49 14.97 19.67
N ILE A 126 8.46 15.33 18.88
CA ILE A 126 7.05 15.33 19.32
C ILE A 126 6.61 13.89 19.60
N LYS A 127 6.98 12.92 18.76
CA LYS A 127 6.68 11.50 18.99
C LYS A 127 7.38 10.97 20.26
N LYS A 128 8.65 11.28 20.47
CA LYS A 128 9.39 10.92 21.70
C LYS A 128 8.74 11.50 22.95
N SER A 129 8.32 12.77 22.92
CA SER A 129 7.61 13.42 24.03
C SER A 129 6.26 12.75 24.33
N LEU A 130 5.52 12.36 23.29
CA LEU A 130 4.26 11.62 23.49
C LEU A 130 4.52 10.24 24.08
N PHE A 131 5.51 9.48 23.56
CA PHE A 131 5.83 8.16 24.08
C PHE A 131 6.34 8.17 25.53
N GLU A 132 6.98 9.24 25.98
CA GLU A 132 7.31 9.40 27.40
C GLU A 132 6.05 9.46 28.27
N LYS A 133 5.01 10.16 27.82
CA LYS A 133 3.72 10.24 28.53
C LYS A 133 2.97 8.91 28.46
N VAL A 134 2.96 8.27 27.29
CA VAL A 134 2.37 6.94 27.07
C VAL A 134 3.00 5.91 27.99
N GLU A 135 4.32 5.90 28.11
CA GLU A 135 5.03 4.95 28.98
C GLU A 135 4.65 5.07 30.44
N LYS A 136 4.41 6.31 30.92
CA LYS A 136 3.99 6.57 32.30
C LYS A 136 2.54 6.15 32.56
N ALA A 137 1.67 6.25 31.57
CA ALA A 137 0.22 6.04 31.72
C ALA A 137 -0.24 4.62 31.36
N ARG A 138 0.49 3.89 30.50
CA ARG A 138 0.11 2.55 30.07
C ARG A 138 0.34 1.47 31.13
N THR A 139 -0.35 0.37 31.02
CA THR A 139 -0.05 -0.85 31.77
C THR A 139 1.18 -1.56 31.15
N PRO A 140 2.14 -2.09 31.95
CA PRO A 140 3.23 -2.91 31.42
C PRO A 140 2.72 -4.07 30.57
N GLY A 141 3.41 -4.35 29.46
CA GLY A 141 3.01 -5.41 28.51
C GLY A 141 1.97 -5.00 27.48
N THR A 142 1.39 -3.77 27.54
CA THR A 142 0.54 -3.23 26.50
C THR A 142 1.32 -3.08 25.19
N LEU A 143 0.72 -3.49 24.07
CA LEU A 143 1.30 -3.29 22.75
C LEU A 143 1.30 -1.81 22.36
N ILE A 144 2.41 -1.35 21.82
CA ILE A 144 2.58 0.04 21.39
C ILE A 144 3.12 0.05 19.96
N THR A 145 2.52 0.86 19.09
CA THR A 145 3.00 0.99 17.72
C THR A 145 2.98 2.43 17.23
N SER A 146 3.80 2.72 16.22
CA SER A 146 3.75 3.97 15.47
C SER A 146 3.31 3.72 14.03
N ASN A 147 2.48 4.60 13.49
CA ASN A 147 2.07 4.61 12.09
C ASN A 147 2.92 5.56 11.24
N THR A 148 4.13 5.88 11.67
CA THR A 148 5.08 6.72 10.89
C THR A 148 5.29 6.14 9.50
N SER A 149 5.50 7.01 8.50
CA SER A 149 5.74 6.60 7.12
C SER A 149 7.21 6.58 6.72
N GLY A 150 8.11 7.16 7.54
CA GLY A 150 9.51 7.31 7.14
C GLY A 150 10.50 7.56 8.27
N ILE A 151 10.06 7.92 9.47
CA ILE A 151 10.96 8.05 10.62
C ILE A 151 11.39 6.65 11.08
N PRO A 152 12.71 6.36 11.19
CA PRO A 152 13.16 5.07 11.69
C PRO A 152 12.55 4.72 13.05
N ILE A 153 11.92 3.55 13.13
CA ILE A 153 11.16 3.10 14.30
C ILE A 153 12.06 3.00 15.53
N GLY A 154 13.29 2.52 15.33
CA GLY A 154 14.29 2.38 16.39
C GLY A 154 14.58 3.67 17.14
N LEU A 155 14.58 4.82 16.47
CA LEU A 155 14.85 6.14 17.08
C LEU A 155 13.81 6.56 18.12
N MET A 156 12.58 6.02 18.03
CA MET A 156 11.50 6.31 18.98
C MET A 156 11.66 5.53 20.29
N THR A 157 12.54 4.52 20.33
CA THR A 157 12.80 3.70 21.52
C THR A 157 13.86 4.27 22.43
N ASP A 158 14.58 5.31 22.02
CA ASP A 158 15.63 5.93 22.81
C ASP A 158 15.10 6.46 24.13
N GLY A 159 15.77 6.10 25.25
CA GLY A 159 15.36 6.50 26.59
C GLY A 159 14.11 5.79 27.13
N ARG A 160 13.57 4.80 26.43
CA ARG A 160 12.41 4.01 26.90
C ARG A 160 12.87 2.79 27.68
N SER A 161 11.98 2.27 28.56
CA SER A 161 12.23 1.05 29.33
C SER A 161 12.33 -0.19 28.44
N GLU A 162 12.91 -1.24 28.99
CA GLU A 162 13.01 -2.52 28.27
C GLU A 162 11.63 -3.14 27.99
N ASP A 163 10.66 -2.94 28.88
CA ASP A 163 9.29 -3.39 28.63
C ASP A 163 8.64 -2.63 27.46
N PHE A 164 8.84 -1.29 27.37
CA PHE A 164 8.38 -0.51 26.23
C PHE A 164 9.00 -1.03 24.92
N LYS A 165 10.34 -1.16 24.88
CA LYS A 165 11.08 -1.59 23.69
C LYS A 165 10.65 -2.96 23.18
N LYS A 166 10.42 -3.93 24.09
CA LYS A 166 9.96 -5.28 23.74
C LYS A 166 8.57 -5.29 23.12
N HIS A 167 7.68 -4.36 23.51
CA HIS A 167 6.30 -4.30 23.06
C HIS A 167 6.06 -3.25 21.97
N PHE A 168 7.12 -2.66 21.41
CA PHE A 168 7.06 -1.57 20.43
C PHE A 168 7.52 -2.00 19.04
N CYS A 169 6.73 -1.62 18.00
CA CYS A 169 7.09 -1.76 16.58
C CYS A 169 6.37 -0.70 15.73
N GLY A 170 6.71 -0.62 14.45
CA GLY A 170 5.91 0.10 13.45
C GLY A 170 4.74 -0.74 12.99
N THR A 171 3.57 -0.10 12.78
CA THR A 171 2.41 -0.68 12.09
C THR A 171 1.91 0.36 11.09
N HIS A 172 2.44 0.30 9.87
CA HIS A 172 2.21 1.32 8.85
C HIS A 172 1.02 0.94 7.98
N PHE A 173 -0.11 1.63 8.20
CA PHE A 173 -1.33 1.53 7.40
C PHE A 173 -1.27 2.44 6.19
N PHE A 174 -1.86 2.03 5.08
CA PHE A 174 -1.99 2.82 3.86
C PHE A 174 -3.35 3.51 3.75
N ASN A 175 -3.37 4.70 3.17
CA ASN A 175 -4.58 5.53 3.02
C ASN A 175 -5.34 5.17 1.73
N PRO A 176 -6.64 4.85 1.79
CA PRO A 176 -7.51 4.73 2.98
C PRO A 176 -7.40 3.37 3.67
N PRO A 177 -7.25 3.30 5.01
CA PRO A 177 -7.01 2.05 5.73
C PRO A 177 -8.09 0.97 5.52
N ARG A 178 -9.33 1.36 5.25
CA ARG A 178 -10.42 0.43 4.93
C ARG A 178 -10.23 -0.27 3.59
N TYR A 179 -9.61 0.38 2.61
CA TYR A 179 -9.62 -0.03 1.21
C TYR A 179 -8.29 -0.60 0.74
N LEU A 180 -7.17 -0.02 1.20
CA LEU A 180 -5.85 -0.56 0.89
C LEU A 180 -5.51 -1.67 1.88
N PRO A 181 -5.21 -2.88 1.39
CA PRO A 181 -4.98 -4.04 2.27
C PRO A 181 -3.64 -4.01 2.98
N LEU A 182 -2.63 -3.28 2.51
CA LEU A 182 -1.29 -3.32 3.10
C LEU A 182 -1.26 -2.87 4.56
N LEU A 183 -0.56 -3.66 5.37
CA LEU A 183 -0.09 -3.31 6.70
C LEU A 183 1.37 -3.75 6.84
N GLU A 184 2.28 -2.80 6.78
CA GLU A 184 3.70 -3.06 7.03
C GLU A 184 3.94 -3.19 8.53
N ILE A 185 4.66 -4.24 8.94
CA ILE A 185 5.08 -4.49 10.32
C ILE A 185 6.59 -4.30 10.40
N ILE A 186 7.02 -3.32 11.20
CA ILE A 186 8.42 -2.90 11.26
C ILE A 186 8.93 -3.08 12.69
N PRO A 187 9.53 -4.24 13.03
CA PRO A 187 10.15 -4.45 14.34
C PRO A 187 11.44 -3.65 14.45
N THR A 188 11.78 -3.26 15.67
CA THR A 188 13.10 -2.78 16.02
C THR A 188 14.00 -3.95 16.46
N LYS A 189 15.28 -3.71 16.65
CA LYS A 189 16.21 -4.72 17.20
C LYS A 189 15.85 -5.19 18.63
N HIS A 190 14.97 -4.46 19.31
CA HIS A 190 14.53 -4.75 20.68
C HIS A 190 13.12 -5.35 20.75
N THR A 191 12.36 -5.29 19.65
CA THR A 191 11.00 -5.82 19.61
C THR A 191 11.01 -7.33 19.86
N ASP A 192 10.15 -7.78 20.78
CA ASP A 192 9.98 -9.21 21.02
C ASP A 192 9.47 -9.91 19.75
N PRO A 193 10.10 -11.00 19.29
CA PRO A 193 9.61 -11.77 18.14
C PRO A 193 8.16 -12.25 18.28
N GLU A 194 7.66 -12.47 19.49
CA GLU A 194 6.25 -12.83 19.74
C GLU A 194 5.32 -11.65 19.40
N VAL A 195 5.74 -10.41 19.61
CA VAL A 195 4.98 -9.20 19.24
C VAL A 195 4.91 -9.05 17.73
N THR A 196 6.04 -9.27 17.06
CA THR A 196 6.09 -9.26 15.58
C THR A 196 5.17 -10.33 15.00
N ALA A 197 5.29 -11.57 15.47
CA ALA A 197 4.44 -12.68 15.02
C ALA A 197 2.95 -12.43 15.32
N PHE A 198 2.65 -11.82 16.46
CA PHE A 198 1.28 -11.43 16.80
C PHE A 198 0.71 -10.43 15.78
N PHE A 199 1.41 -9.35 15.46
CA PHE A 199 0.89 -8.35 14.50
C PHE A 199 0.79 -8.89 13.08
N MET A 200 1.71 -9.76 12.65
CA MET A 200 1.61 -10.45 11.37
C MET A 200 0.31 -11.28 11.27
N ASP A 201 0.03 -12.11 12.28
CA ASP A 201 -1.19 -12.95 12.33
C ASP A 201 -2.46 -12.11 12.55
N TYR A 202 -2.43 -11.18 13.51
CA TYR A 202 -3.59 -10.35 13.87
C TYR A 202 -4.03 -9.45 12.71
N GLY A 203 -3.07 -8.87 11.99
CA GLY A 203 -3.33 -8.07 10.81
C GLY A 203 -4.10 -8.84 9.74
N GLN A 204 -3.67 -10.05 9.44
CA GLN A 204 -4.32 -10.91 8.43
C GLN A 204 -5.70 -11.38 8.88
N ARG A 205 -5.78 -12.00 10.05
CA ARG A 205 -7.01 -12.71 10.48
C ARG A 205 -8.10 -11.79 11.01
N PHE A 206 -7.73 -10.73 11.72
CA PHE A 206 -8.71 -9.88 12.41
C PHE A 206 -8.87 -8.51 11.76
N LEU A 207 -7.81 -7.94 11.22
CA LEU A 207 -7.90 -6.64 10.54
C LEU A 207 -8.18 -6.76 9.04
N GLY A 208 -8.12 -7.98 8.47
CA GLY A 208 -8.30 -8.21 7.03
C GLY A 208 -7.25 -7.50 6.18
N LYS A 209 -6.00 -7.50 6.67
CA LYS A 209 -4.85 -6.86 6.03
C LYS A 209 -3.92 -7.89 5.40
N GLU A 210 -3.20 -7.44 4.39
CA GLU A 210 -2.01 -8.09 3.87
C GLU A 210 -0.83 -7.60 4.71
N THR A 211 -0.28 -8.44 5.58
CA THR A 211 0.83 -8.04 6.46
C THR A 211 2.16 -8.35 5.82
N VAL A 212 3.04 -7.35 5.76
CA VAL A 212 4.39 -7.49 5.24
C VAL A 212 5.40 -7.12 6.31
N LEU A 213 6.31 -8.06 6.61
CA LEU A 213 7.42 -7.80 7.54
C LEU A 213 8.49 -6.99 6.84
N CYS A 214 8.76 -5.78 7.35
CA CYS A 214 9.72 -4.84 6.80
C CYS A 214 10.93 -4.65 7.71
N LYS A 215 12.08 -4.31 7.14
CA LYS A 215 13.21 -3.76 7.88
C LYS A 215 12.94 -2.31 8.26
N ASP A 216 13.56 -1.86 9.35
CA ASP A 216 13.51 -0.46 9.80
C ASP A 216 14.44 0.41 8.92
N THR A 217 14.04 0.62 7.68
CA THR A 217 14.76 1.40 6.66
C THR A 217 13.90 2.55 6.16
N PRO A 218 14.48 3.62 5.58
CA PRO A 218 13.72 4.78 5.12
C PRO A 218 12.57 4.42 4.18
N ALA A 219 11.35 4.81 4.54
CA ALA A 219 10.09 4.57 3.83
C ALA A 219 9.74 3.07 3.63
N PHE A 220 10.39 2.18 4.38
CA PHE A 220 10.14 0.73 4.43
C PHE A 220 10.20 0.05 3.05
N ILE A 221 9.16 -0.68 2.63
CA ILE A 221 9.16 -1.37 1.33
C ILE A 221 8.26 -0.65 0.32
N ALA A 222 6.97 -0.53 0.61
CA ALA A 222 6.02 -0.07 -0.39
C ALA A 222 6.27 1.38 -0.83
N ASN A 223 6.47 2.30 0.12
CA ASN A 223 6.77 3.69 -0.21
C ASN A 223 8.15 3.82 -0.87
N ARG A 224 9.15 3.02 -0.46
CA ARG A 224 10.48 3.05 -1.08
C ARG A 224 10.41 2.75 -2.58
N VAL A 225 9.78 1.64 -2.96
CA VAL A 225 9.67 1.20 -4.35
C VAL A 225 8.60 1.98 -5.11
N GLY A 226 7.46 2.25 -4.49
CA GLY A 226 6.34 2.92 -5.13
C GLY A 226 6.62 4.39 -5.43
N VAL A 227 7.19 5.13 -4.47
CA VAL A 227 7.55 6.54 -4.69
C VAL A 227 8.70 6.64 -5.68
N TYR A 228 9.72 5.75 -5.61
CA TYR A 228 10.74 5.67 -6.64
C TYR A 228 10.12 5.52 -8.04
N SER A 229 9.19 4.58 -8.20
CA SER A 229 8.55 4.31 -9.50
C SER A 229 7.76 5.52 -10.02
N ILE A 230 7.11 6.29 -9.15
CA ILE A 230 6.40 7.52 -9.53
C ILE A 230 7.40 8.61 -9.94
N MET A 231 8.46 8.80 -9.16
CA MET A 231 9.49 9.83 -9.46
C MET A 231 10.25 9.51 -10.75
N ALA A 232 10.65 8.26 -10.95
CA ALA A 232 11.27 7.81 -12.21
C ALA A 232 10.34 8.05 -13.41
N LEU A 233 9.05 7.77 -13.23
CA LEU A 233 8.05 8.03 -14.27
C LEU A 233 7.92 9.53 -14.58
N PHE A 234 7.98 10.42 -13.60
CA PHE A 234 7.96 11.86 -13.83
C PHE A 234 9.12 12.33 -14.71
N HIS A 235 10.34 11.82 -14.47
CA HIS A 235 11.51 12.11 -15.31
C HIS A 235 11.38 11.52 -16.72
N ILE A 236 10.84 10.30 -16.86
CA ILE A 236 10.55 9.70 -18.16
C ILE A 236 9.53 10.54 -18.95
N VAL A 237 8.54 11.09 -18.27
CA VAL A 237 7.51 11.96 -18.89
C VAL A 237 8.12 13.24 -19.44
N GLU A 238 9.02 13.89 -18.68
CA GLU A 238 9.76 15.07 -19.18
C GLU A 238 10.66 14.71 -20.37
N GLU A 239 11.46 13.64 -20.23
CA GLU A 239 12.37 13.19 -21.29
C GLU A 239 11.65 12.89 -22.60
N MET A 240 10.50 12.21 -22.51
CA MET A 240 9.73 11.78 -23.68
C MET A 240 8.72 12.82 -24.18
N GLY A 241 8.51 13.92 -23.46
CA GLY A 241 7.49 14.92 -23.79
C GLY A 241 6.09 14.32 -23.83
N LEU A 242 5.71 13.54 -22.82
CA LEU A 242 4.38 12.93 -22.70
C LEU A 242 3.41 13.85 -21.97
N THR A 243 2.14 13.82 -22.37
CA THR A 243 1.08 14.54 -21.69
C THR A 243 0.49 13.74 -20.52
N VAL A 244 -0.20 14.43 -19.60
CA VAL A 244 -0.91 13.81 -18.48
C VAL A 244 -1.91 12.74 -18.96
N ASP A 245 -2.65 13.03 -20.03
CA ASP A 245 -3.63 12.10 -20.60
C ASP A 245 -2.99 10.86 -21.24
N GLU A 246 -1.83 11.04 -21.90
CA GLU A 246 -1.06 9.92 -22.46
C GLU A 246 -0.60 8.98 -21.36
N VAL A 247 0.02 9.51 -20.31
CA VAL A 247 0.56 8.72 -19.21
C VAL A 247 -0.53 7.97 -18.46
N ASP A 248 -1.64 8.61 -18.12
CA ASP A 248 -2.73 7.93 -17.41
C ASP A 248 -3.43 6.88 -18.30
N LYS A 249 -3.41 7.06 -19.62
CA LYS A 249 -3.85 6.02 -20.55
C LYS A 249 -2.92 4.80 -20.55
N LEU A 250 -1.60 5.03 -20.45
CA LEU A 250 -0.57 3.99 -20.47
C LEU A 250 -0.43 3.25 -19.11
N THR A 251 -0.70 3.92 -17.99
CA THR A 251 -0.34 3.39 -16.65
C THR A 251 -1.51 2.87 -15.81
N GLY A 252 -2.71 2.77 -16.38
CA GLY A 252 -3.90 2.28 -15.69
C GLY A 252 -4.13 0.76 -15.82
N PRO A 253 -5.39 0.34 -16.02
CA PRO A 253 -5.78 -1.08 -16.10
C PRO A 253 -5.09 -1.86 -17.20
N ILE A 254 -4.56 -1.19 -18.23
CA ILE A 254 -3.82 -1.82 -19.32
C ILE A 254 -2.61 -2.61 -18.84
N ILE A 255 -1.98 -2.18 -17.75
CA ILE A 255 -0.82 -2.83 -17.10
C ILE A 255 -1.15 -3.40 -15.71
N GLY A 256 -2.43 -3.64 -15.43
CA GLY A 256 -2.86 -4.21 -14.15
C GLY A 256 -2.78 -3.26 -12.96
N ARG A 257 -2.82 -1.94 -13.18
CA ARG A 257 -2.86 -0.92 -12.13
C ARG A 257 -4.28 -0.33 -11.98
N PRO A 258 -4.59 0.38 -10.87
CA PRO A 258 -5.89 1.00 -10.65
C PRO A 258 -6.35 1.93 -11.79
N LYS A 259 -7.65 2.13 -11.92
CA LYS A 259 -8.23 3.05 -12.92
C LYS A 259 -7.76 4.50 -12.77
N SER A 260 -7.30 4.89 -11.59
CA SER A 260 -6.70 6.20 -11.33
C SER A 260 -5.34 6.39 -12.00
N ALA A 261 -4.72 5.32 -12.51
CA ALA A 261 -3.42 5.35 -13.18
C ALA A 261 -2.34 6.07 -12.34
N THR A 262 -1.50 6.93 -12.92
CA THR A 262 -0.43 7.60 -12.18
C THR A 262 -0.80 9.01 -11.72
N PHE A 263 -1.06 9.91 -12.64
CA PHE A 263 -1.30 11.33 -12.30
C PHE A 263 -2.57 11.54 -11.49
N ARG A 264 -3.64 10.83 -11.83
CA ARG A 264 -4.86 10.86 -11.03
C ARG A 264 -4.66 10.27 -9.63
N THR A 265 -3.80 9.25 -9.48
CA THR A 265 -3.42 8.73 -8.15
C THR A 265 -2.66 9.77 -7.35
N CYS A 266 -1.70 10.47 -7.95
CA CYS A 266 -1.00 11.59 -7.31
C CYS A 266 -1.95 12.69 -6.82
N ASP A 267 -2.97 13.02 -7.61
CA ASP A 267 -4.03 13.97 -7.21
C ASP A 267 -4.87 13.47 -6.02
N VAL A 268 -5.12 12.17 -5.93
CA VAL A 268 -5.89 11.57 -4.81
C VAL A 268 -5.07 11.51 -3.54
N VAL A 269 -3.79 11.15 -3.63
CA VAL A 269 -2.85 11.10 -2.49
C VAL A 269 -2.55 12.52 -1.98
N GLY A 270 -2.37 13.45 -2.89
CA GLY A 270 -1.92 14.81 -2.65
C GLY A 270 -0.44 14.99 -2.94
N LEU A 271 -0.14 15.96 -3.82
CA LEU A 271 1.21 16.24 -4.29
C LEU A 271 2.19 16.64 -3.16
N ASP A 272 1.72 17.39 -2.19
CA ASP A 272 2.52 17.74 -1.01
C ASP A 272 2.95 16.49 -0.21
N THR A 273 2.09 15.49 -0.09
CA THR A 273 2.42 14.22 0.55
C THR A 273 3.49 13.46 -0.25
N LEU A 274 3.33 13.37 -1.58
CA LEU A 274 4.31 12.74 -2.46
C LEU A 274 5.67 13.44 -2.38
N VAL A 275 5.68 14.77 -2.48
CA VAL A 275 6.89 15.61 -2.40
C VAL A 275 7.57 15.45 -1.04
N HIS A 276 6.79 15.43 0.05
CA HIS A 276 7.33 15.23 1.40
C HIS A 276 8.05 13.88 1.52
N VAL A 277 7.45 12.80 1.04
CA VAL A 277 8.06 11.45 1.10
C VAL A 277 9.28 11.36 0.19
N ALA A 278 9.23 11.92 -1.03
CA ALA A 278 10.37 11.91 -1.95
C ALA A 278 11.57 12.69 -1.39
N ASN A 279 11.35 13.88 -0.84
CA ASN A 279 12.40 14.67 -0.18
C ASN A 279 12.96 13.97 1.06
N GLY A 280 12.10 13.33 1.84
CA GLY A 280 12.50 12.51 3.00
C GLY A 280 13.42 11.36 2.57
N LEU A 281 13.08 10.65 1.50
CA LEU A 281 13.88 9.56 0.94
C LEU A 281 15.24 10.04 0.42
N LYS A 282 15.28 11.15 -0.31
CA LYS A 282 16.53 11.74 -0.81
C LYS A 282 17.51 12.02 0.33
N GLY A 283 17.00 12.52 1.47
CA GLY A 283 17.83 12.84 2.63
C GLY A 283 18.19 11.62 3.49
N ALA A 284 17.26 10.68 3.67
CA ALA A 284 17.42 9.55 4.59
C ALA A 284 18.17 8.36 3.98
N ALA A 285 18.30 8.28 2.65
CA ALA A 285 18.99 7.21 1.93
C ALA A 285 20.22 7.73 1.14
N PRO A 286 21.27 8.24 1.82
CA PRO A 286 22.39 8.89 1.14
C PRO A 286 23.21 7.96 0.24
N ASN A 287 23.17 6.65 0.52
CA ASN A 287 23.90 5.63 -0.24
C ASN A 287 23.05 5.00 -1.36
N ASP A 288 21.85 5.46 -1.59
CA ASP A 288 21.02 5.00 -2.70
C ASP A 288 21.61 5.49 -4.03
N GLU A 289 22.00 4.56 -4.91
CA GLU A 289 22.61 4.86 -6.21
C GLU A 289 21.64 5.60 -7.16
N LYS A 290 20.34 5.55 -6.86
CA LYS A 290 19.28 6.26 -7.60
C LYS A 290 18.68 7.44 -6.84
N LYS A 291 19.36 7.95 -5.79
CA LYS A 291 18.85 9.06 -4.97
C LYS A 291 18.47 10.32 -5.76
N GLU A 292 19.13 10.57 -6.89
CA GLU A 292 18.82 11.72 -7.74
C GLU A 292 17.47 11.57 -8.47
N THR A 293 16.94 10.36 -8.59
CA THR A 293 15.58 10.14 -9.09
C THR A 293 14.52 10.78 -8.18
N PHE A 294 14.81 10.94 -6.88
CA PHE A 294 13.90 11.60 -5.93
C PHE A 294 13.91 13.14 -6.02
N VAL A 295 14.68 13.74 -6.91
CA VAL A 295 14.61 15.18 -7.19
C VAL A 295 13.26 15.51 -7.79
N ILE A 296 12.59 16.49 -7.18
CA ILE A 296 11.26 16.91 -7.61
C ILE A 296 11.37 17.69 -8.92
N PRO A 297 10.66 17.31 -9.99
CA PRO A 297 10.63 18.08 -11.24
C PRO A 297 10.05 19.49 -11.03
N ASP A 298 10.54 20.45 -11.84
CA ASP A 298 10.15 21.86 -11.72
C ASP A 298 8.64 22.09 -11.82
N TYR A 299 7.95 21.38 -12.72
CA TYR A 299 6.50 21.50 -12.86
C TYR A 299 5.76 21.07 -11.59
N VAL A 300 6.23 20.02 -10.91
CA VAL A 300 5.62 19.56 -9.63
C VAL A 300 5.87 20.58 -8.53
N SER A 301 7.09 21.12 -8.44
CA SER A 301 7.45 22.16 -7.47
C SER A 301 6.54 23.39 -7.62
N LYS A 302 6.37 23.89 -8.85
CA LYS A 302 5.47 25.00 -9.17
C LYS A 302 4.01 24.70 -8.86
N MET A 303 3.54 23.47 -9.09
CA MET A 303 2.19 23.07 -8.72
C MET A 303 1.97 23.17 -7.19
N VAL A 304 2.93 22.69 -6.41
CA VAL A 304 2.86 22.76 -4.93
C VAL A 304 2.91 24.21 -4.44
N GLU A 305 3.79 25.05 -4.98
CA GLU A 305 3.88 26.48 -4.69
C GLU A 305 2.58 27.22 -4.98
N ASN A 306 1.89 26.86 -6.07
CA ASN A 306 0.58 27.42 -6.44
C ASN A 306 -0.59 26.84 -5.61
N GLY A 307 -0.34 25.90 -4.69
CA GLY A 307 -1.38 25.22 -3.91
C GLY A 307 -2.20 24.22 -4.73
N TRP A 308 -1.71 23.76 -5.89
CA TRP A 308 -2.38 22.76 -6.74
C TRP A 308 -2.02 21.35 -6.26
N LEU A 309 -2.64 20.97 -5.15
CA LEU A 309 -2.27 19.77 -4.39
C LEU A 309 -3.10 18.53 -4.75
N GLY A 310 -3.90 18.60 -5.79
CA GLY A 310 -4.78 17.53 -6.23
C GLY A 310 -6.21 17.65 -5.70
N SER A 311 -6.84 16.51 -5.40
CA SER A 311 -8.26 16.44 -5.05
C SER A 311 -8.63 17.28 -3.82
N LYS A 312 -7.74 17.44 -2.87
CA LYS A 312 -7.99 18.21 -1.62
C LYS A 312 -8.06 19.73 -1.86
N SER A 313 -7.39 20.24 -2.90
CA SER A 313 -7.45 21.64 -3.34
C SER A 313 -8.35 21.82 -4.57
N ASN A 314 -9.04 20.78 -5.04
CA ASN A 314 -9.83 20.72 -6.27
C ASN A 314 -9.03 21.05 -7.54
N GLN A 315 -7.72 21.05 -7.48
CA GLN A 315 -6.81 21.37 -8.57
C GLN A 315 -5.48 20.63 -8.37
N GLY A 316 -5.00 19.95 -9.40
CA GLY A 316 -3.77 19.16 -9.44
C GLY A 316 -3.38 18.91 -10.89
N PHE A 317 -2.99 17.71 -11.27
CA PHE A 317 -2.83 17.32 -12.67
C PHE A 317 -4.14 17.40 -13.44
N TYR A 318 -5.25 17.28 -12.72
CA TYR A 318 -6.59 17.47 -13.25
C TYR A 318 -7.33 18.57 -12.49
N LYS A 319 -8.16 19.31 -13.22
CA LYS A 319 -9.04 20.35 -12.67
C LYS A 319 -10.46 20.14 -13.16
N LYS A 320 -11.41 20.15 -12.22
CA LYS A 320 -12.82 20.08 -12.53
C LYS A 320 -13.39 21.49 -12.65
N VAL A 321 -13.97 21.82 -13.81
CA VAL A 321 -14.59 23.11 -14.09
C VAL A 321 -16.07 22.94 -14.44
N LYS A 322 -16.83 24.03 -14.38
CA LYS A 322 -18.19 24.10 -14.94
C LYS A 322 -18.06 24.46 -16.41
N GLY A 323 -18.40 23.53 -17.30
CA GLY A 323 -18.47 23.76 -18.73
C GLY A 323 -19.78 24.42 -19.16
N GLU A 324 -19.95 24.59 -20.48
CA GLU A 324 -21.16 25.16 -21.08
C GLU A 324 -22.40 24.32 -20.70
N GLY A 325 -23.51 25.03 -20.40
CA GLY A 325 -24.76 24.39 -19.97
C GLY A 325 -24.73 23.78 -18.58
N GLY A 326 -23.73 24.13 -17.69
CA GLY A 326 -23.64 23.67 -16.31
C GLY A 326 -23.14 22.24 -16.15
N LYS A 327 -22.73 21.57 -17.22
CA LYS A 327 -22.09 20.26 -17.18
C LYS A 327 -20.68 20.39 -16.64
N SER A 328 -20.27 19.39 -15.84
CA SER A 328 -18.93 19.33 -15.28
C SER A 328 -17.94 18.82 -16.33
N GLU A 329 -16.86 19.55 -16.54
CA GLU A 329 -15.75 19.19 -17.42
C GLU A 329 -14.48 18.96 -16.61
N ILE A 330 -13.63 18.02 -17.05
CA ILE A 330 -12.33 17.74 -16.44
C ILE A 330 -11.27 18.15 -17.45
N LEU A 331 -10.44 19.11 -17.06
CA LEU A 331 -9.28 19.57 -17.80
C LEU A 331 -8.02 18.85 -17.29
N SER A 332 -7.03 18.64 -18.15
CA SER A 332 -5.70 18.13 -17.83
C SER A 332 -4.66 19.24 -17.91
N LEU A 333 -3.64 19.16 -17.04
CA LEU A 333 -2.55 20.12 -16.99
C LEU A 333 -1.57 19.87 -18.13
N ASN A 334 -1.24 20.92 -18.88
CA ASN A 334 -0.08 20.94 -19.77
C ASN A 334 1.18 21.15 -18.91
N LEU A 335 2.08 20.16 -18.87
CA LEU A 335 3.24 20.17 -17.98
C LEU A 335 4.30 21.22 -18.36
N ASN A 336 4.29 21.69 -19.62
CA ASN A 336 5.24 22.70 -20.10
C ASN A 336 4.75 24.14 -19.83
N THR A 337 3.46 24.41 -20.07
CA THR A 337 2.90 25.77 -19.93
C THR A 337 2.24 26.01 -18.58
N LEU A 338 1.92 24.94 -17.84
CA LEU A 338 1.11 24.95 -16.62
C LEU A 338 -0.30 25.53 -16.83
N GLU A 339 -0.82 25.42 -18.04
CA GLU A 339 -2.21 25.78 -18.38
C GLU A 339 -3.08 24.53 -18.41
N TYR A 340 -4.38 24.71 -18.13
CA TYR A 340 -5.35 23.62 -18.17
C TYR A 340 -6.03 23.56 -19.53
N GLU A 341 -5.95 22.41 -20.17
CA GLU A 341 -6.47 22.14 -21.50
C GLU A 341 -7.58 21.07 -21.47
N PRO A 342 -8.51 21.07 -22.46
CA PRO A 342 -9.46 19.99 -22.62
C PRO A 342 -8.75 18.64 -22.79
N LYS A 343 -9.33 17.59 -22.19
CA LYS A 343 -8.80 16.25 -22.25
C LYS A 343 -8.62 15.76 -23.68
N GLN A 344 -7.42 15.26 -23.99
CA GLN A 344 -7.07 14.81 -25.33
C GLN A 344 -7.39 13.32 -25.55
N LYS A 345 -7.77 12.97 -26.79
CA LYS A 345 -7.91 11.57 -27.20
C LYS A 345 -6.54 10.98 -27.51
N VAL A 346 -6.12 10.04 -26.70
CA VAL A 346 -4.84 9.36 -26.84
C VAL A 346 -4.97 8.11 -27.70
N LYS A 347 -4.09 7.93 -28.68
CA LYS A 347 -3.98 6.75 -29.53
C LYS A 347 -2.51 6.37 -29.69
N PHE A 348 -2.20 5.11 -29.43
CA PHE A 348 -0.90 4.51 -29.69
C PHE A 348 -1.10 3.19 -30.44
N ALA A 349 -0.29 2.91 -31.44
CA ALA A 349 -0.36 1.66 -32.22
C ALA A 349 -0.24 0.42 -31.34
N THR A 350 0.69 0.46 -30.36
CA THR A 350 0.88 -0.61 -29.37
C THR A 350 -0.39 -0.86 -28.55
N LEU A 351 -1.11 0.18 -28.12
CA LEU A 351 -2.36 0.02 -27.37
C LEU A 351 -3.49 -0.59 -28.22
N GLU A 352 -3.62 -0.14 -29.47
CA GLU A 352 -4.65 -0.67 -30.39
C GLU A 352 -4.38 -2.15 -30.72
N MET A 353 -3.13 -2.53 -30.93
CA MET A 353 -2.71 -3.93 -31.16
C MET A 353 -3.02 -4.84 -29.95
N THR A 354 -2.85 -4.34 -28.75
CA THR A 354 -3.04 -5.13 -27.51
C THR A 354 -4.46 -5.10 -26.97
N LYS A 355 -5.33 -4.25 -27.51
CA LYS A 355 -6.73 -4.06 -27.08
C LYS A 355 -7.57 -5.35 -27.08
N PRO A 356 -7.44 -6.29 -28.05
CA PRO A 356 -8.19 -7.54 -28.01
C PRO A 356 -7.69 -8.55 -26.95
N VAL A 357 -6.55 -8.30 -26.32
CA VAL A 357 -5.91 -9.23 -25.38
C VAL A 357 -6.32 -8.86 -23.96
N ASP A 358 -7.36 -9.51 -23.43
CA ASP A 358 -7.85 -9.26 -22.07
C ASP A 358 -6.91 -9.81 -20.98
N ASP A 359 -6.20 -10.88 -21.27
CA ASP A 359 -5.23 -11.51 -20.37
C ASP A 359 -4.01 -10.62 -20.15
N LEU A 360 -3.82 -10.16 -18.92
CA LEU A 360 -2.72 -9.27 -18.53
C LEU A 360 -1.35 -9.92 -18.77
N LEU A 361 -1.20 -11.21 -18.47
CA LEU A 361 0.08 -11.92 -18.57
C LEU A 361 0.54 -12.04 -20.03
N LYS A 362 -0.40 -12.19 -20.97
CA LYS A 362 -0.13 -12.19 -22.40
C LYS A 362 0.11 -10.79 -22.96
N ARG A 363 -0.60 -9.80 -22.40
CA ARG A 363 -0.54 -8.41 -22.88
C ARG A 363 0.76 -7.70 -22.54
N LEU A 364 1.30 -7.88 -21.32
CA LEU A 364 2.52 -7.18 -20.87
C LEU A 364 3.73 -7.40 -21.80
N PRO A 365 4.07 -8.65 -22.21
CA PRO A 365 5.17 -8.87 -23.18
C PRO A 365 4.95 -8.20 -24.54
N MET A 366 3.69 -8.03 -24.96
CA MET A 366 3.38 -7.33 -26.21
C MET A 366 3.60 -5.82 -26.09
N LEU A 367 3.28 -5.23 -24.93
CA LEU A 367 3.45 -3.80 -24.68
C LEU A 367 4.92 -3.38 -24.76
N ILE A 368 5.84 -4.12 -24.13
CA ILE A 368 7.28 -3.78 -24.16
C ILE A 368 7.91 -4.00 -25.54
N LYS A 369 7.34 -4.87 -26.38
CA LYS A 369 7.78 -5.11 -27.76
C LYS A 369 7.28 -4.05 -28.75
N GLY A 370 6.43 -3.14 -28.31
CA GLY A 370 5.95 -2.03 -29.11
C GLY A 370 7.10 -1.17 -29.67
N LYS A 371 6.96 -0.75 -30.93
CA LYS A 371 7.98 0.06 -31.64
C LYS A 371 7.66 1.56 -31.64
N ASP A 372 6.48 1.94 -31.14
CA ASP A 372 6.06 3.32 -31.01
C ASP A 372 6.48 3.92 -29.66
N LYS A 373 6.15 5.19 -29.43
CA LYS A 373 6.40 5.92 -28.20
C LYS A 373 5.87 5.20 -26.95
N ALA A 374 4.75 4.47 -27.07
CA ALA A 374 4.19 3.70 -25.95
C ALA A 374 5.08 2.51 -25.57
N GLY A 375 5.59 1.76 -26.56
CA GLY A 375 6.50 0.64 -26.31
C GLY A 375 7.81 1.10 -25.66
N GLU A 376 8.37 2.23 -26.11
CA GLU A 376 9.54 2.85 -25.47
C GLU A 376 9.25 3.25 -24.03
N PHE A 377 8.12 3.92 -23.77
CA PHE A 377 7.66 4.29 -22.44
C PHE A 377 7.56 3.07 -21.51
N TYR A 378 6.95 1.97 -21.96
CA TYR A 378 6.84 0.76 -21.16
C TYR A 378 8.19 0.14 -20.81
N ARG A 379 9.15 0.10 -21.75
CA ARG A 379 10.50 -0.37 -21.45
C ARG A 379 11.16 0.49 -20.38
N LYS A 380 11.21 1.81 -20.59
CA LYS A 380 11.81 2.74 -19.61
C LYS A 380 11.19 2.59 -18.24
N MET A 381 9.86 2.59 -18.15
CA MET A 381 9.12 2.50 -16.88
C MET A 381 9.35 1.17 -16.17
N PHE A 382 9.22 0.03 -16.86
CA PHE A 382 9.42 -1.28 -16.24
C PHE A 382 10.90 -1.50 -15.90
N PHE A 383 11.81 -1.24 -16.80
CA PHE A 383 13.23 -1.49 -16.57
C PHE A 383 13.78 -0.68 -15.40
N SER A 384 13.40 0.58 -15.28
CA SER A 384 13.74 1.40 -14.11
C SER A 384 13.23 0.80 -12.79
N MET A 385 11.97 0.35 -12.76
CA MET A 385 11.37 -0.28 -11.58
C MET A 385 12.04 -1.62 -11.23
N LEU A 386 12.32 -2.47 -12.22
CA LEU A 386 12.95 -3.79 -12.02
C LEU A 386 14.41 -3.65 -11.55
N GLU A 387 15.16 -2.74 -12.16
CA GLU A 387 16.51 -2.38 -11.73
C GLU A 387 16.51 -1.96 -10.26
N TYR A 388 15.66 -1.00 -9.91
CA TYR A 388 15.60 -0.48 -8.55
C TYR A 388 15.20 -1.55 -7.53
N ALA A 389 14.11 -2.26 -7.78
CA ALA A 389 13.62 -3.30 -6.86
C ALA A 389 14.67 -4.38 -6.60
N SER A 390 15.39 -4.85 -7.64
CA SER A 390 16.43 -5.86 -7.48
C SER A 390 17.62 -5.37 -6.65
N ASN A 391 18.02 -4.10 -6.81
CA ASN A 391 19.12 -3.49 -6.06
C ASN A 391 18.74 -3.14 -4.61
N ARG A 392 17.47 -3.13 -4.25
CA ARG A 392 17.01 -2.92 -2.84
C ARG A 392 17.10 -4.16 -1.98
N ILE A 393 17.42 -5.33 -2.53
CA ILE A 393 17.72 -6.53 -1.77
C ILE A 393 19.24 -6.61 -1.54
N PRO A 394 19.72 -6.76 -0.29
CA PRO A 394 18.97 -7.04 0.95
C PRO A 394 18.64 -5.79 1.79
N GLU A 395 18.74 -4.58 1.27
CA GLU A 395 18.57 -3.34 2.05
C GLU A 395 17.20 -3.28 2.73
N ILE A 396 16.10 -3.33 1.96
CA ILE A 396 14.73 -3.14 2.48
C ILE A 396 14.05 -4.46 2.85
N SER A 397 14.46 -5.56 2.22
CA SER A 397 13.98 -6.92 2.45
C SER A 397 15.03 -7.93 2.05
N ASP A 398 15.06 -9.09 2.71
CA ASP A 398 15.90 -10.23 2.29
C ASP A 398 15.18 -11.09 1.24
N GLU A 399 13.82 -11.09 1.27
CA GLU A 399 13.00 -11.92 0.39
C GLU A 399 12.26 -11.06 -0.64
N LEU A 400 12.36 -11.47 -1.91
CA LEU A 400 11.79 -10.74 -3.05
C LEU A 400 10.26 -10.65 -3.02
N TYR A 401 9.57 -11.69 -2.55
CA TYR A 401 8.10 -11.73 -2.52
C TYR A 401 7.50 -10.64 -1.64
N LYS A 402 8.18 -10.24 -0.55
CA LYS A 402 7.71 -9.15 0.32
C LYS A 402 7.66 -7.81 -0.39
N ILE A 403 8.57 -7.59 -1.35
CA ILE A 403 8.56 -6.38 -2.18
C ILE A 403 7.33 -6.40 -3.10
N ASP A 404 7.06 -7.53 -3.73
CA ASP A 404 5.88 -7.68 -4.59
C ASP A 404 4.58 -7.52 -3.79
N ASP A 405 4.46 -8.20 -2.64
CA ASP A 405 3.29 -8.13 -1.77
C ASP A 405 3.04 -6.70 -1.28
N ALA A 406 4.10 -6.00 -0.83
CA ALA A 406 3.99 -4.63 -0.36
C ALA A 406 3.53 -3.67 -1.48
N VAL A 407 4.08 -3.79 -2.69
CA VAL A 407 3.69 -2.95 -3.83
C VAL A 407 2.27 -3.28 -4.30
N CYS A 408 1.93 -4.56 -4.40
CA CYS A 408 0.58 -4.99 -4.78
C CYS A 408 -0.47 -4.50 -3.78
N ALA A 409 -0.26 -4.75 -2.51
CA ALA A 409 -1.21 -4.39 -1.45
C ALA A 409 -1.25 -2.88 -1.15
N GLY A 410 -0.13 -2.17 -1.30
CA GLY A 410 -0.02 -0.73 -1.02
C GLY A 410 -0.49 0.18 -2.15
N PHE A 411 -0.31 -0.24 -3.40
CA PHE A 411 -0.66 0.56 -4.59
C PHE A 411 -1.77 -0.06 -5.42
N GLY A 412 -2.30 -1.22 -5.05
CA GLY A 412 -3.37 -1.91 -5.76
C GLY A 412 -2.92 -2.47 -7.12
N TYR A 413 -1.65 -2.82 -7.28
CA TYR A 413 -1.12 -3.44 -8.48
C TYR A 413 -1.48 -4.93 -8.52
N LYS A 414 -1.74 -5.47 -9.71
CA LYS A 414 -1.99 -6.91 -9.89
C LYS A 414 -0.72 -7.74 -9.86
N LEU A 415 0.40 -7.15 -10.24
CA LEU A 415 1.72 -7.77 -10.24
C LEU A 415 2.73 -6.80 -9.62
N GLY A 416 3.54 -7.34 -8.73
CA GLY A 416 4.70 -6.63 -8.21
C GLY A 416 5.88 -6.64 -9.18
N PRO A 417 7.02 -6.04 -8.84
CA PRO A 417 8.19 -5.96 -9.71
C PRO A 417 8.67 -7.32 -10.21
N PHE A 418 8.89 -8.29 -9.33
CA PHE A 418 9.45 -9.60 -9.69
C PHE A 418 8.46 -10.48 -10.44
N ALA A 419 7.18 -10.49 -10.05
CA ALA A 419 6.14 -11.15 -10.81
C ALA A 419 5.96 -10.53 -12.21
N THR A 420 6.11 -9.21 -12.34
CA THR A 420 6.14 -8.54 -13.65
C THR A 420 7.34 -9.02 -14.47
N TRP A 421 8.51 -9.14 -13.87
CA TRP A 421 9.72 -9.59 -14.57
C TRP A 421 9.58 -11.04 -15.07
N ASP A 422 9.02 -11.93 -14.26
CA ASP A 422 8.70 -13.30 -14.68
C ASP A 422 7.80 -13.32 -15.93
N VAL A 423 6.74 -12.49 -15.93
CA VAL A 423 5.81 -12.38 -17.08
C VAL A 423 6.49 -11.83 -18.32
N LEU A 424 7.45 -10.92 -18.18
CA LEU A 424 8.23 -10.37 -19.31
C LEU A 424 9.28 -11.35 -19.81
N GLY A 425 9.65 -12.36 -19.00
CA GLY A 425 10.74 -13.30 -19.25
C GLY A 425 12.07 -12.79 -18.71
N VAL A 426 12.55 -13.40 -17.62
CA VAL A 426 13.67 -12.87 -16.82
C VAL A 426 14.94 -12.68 -17.64
N GLU A 427 15.42 -13.74 -18.34
CA GLU A 427 16.67 -13.70 -19.10
C GLU A 427 16.63 -12.70 -20.26
N ALA A 428 15.57 -12.76 -21.07
CA ALA A 428 15.43 -11.88 -22.24
C ALA A 428 15.34 -10.40 -21.80
N THR A 429 14.58 -10.12 -20.73
CA THR A 429 14.44 -8.77 -20.18
C THR A 429 15.75 -8.30 -19.57
N LEU A 430 16.48 -9.13 -18.82
CA LEU A 430 17.80 -8.79 -18.26
C LEU A 430 18.80 -8.39 -19.35
N ASN A 431 18.85 -9.17 -20.43
CA ASN A 431 19.75 -8.89 -21.56
C ASN A 431 19.39 -7.56 -22.23
N GLN A 432 18.09 -7.30 -22.42
CA GLN A 432 17.65 -6.04 -23.01
C GLN A 432 17.93 -4.85 -22.07
N MET A 433 17.67 -4.99 -20.76
CA MET A 433 17.99 -3.96 -19.77
C MET A 433 19.47 -3.57 -19.82
N LYS A 434 20.37 -4.54 -19.85
CA LYS A 434 21.81 -4.29 -19.97
C LYS A 434 22.17 -3.59 -21.29
N ALA A 435 21.58 -4.00 -22.40
CA ALA A 435 21.80 -3.38 -23.70
C ALA A 435 21.32 -1.91 -23.74
N GLU A 436 20.30 -1.58 -22.95
CA GLU A 436 19.76 -0.22 -22.80
C GLU A 436 20.40 0.58 -21.64
N GLY A 437 21.46 0.05 -21.00
CA GLY A 437 22.25 0.76 -19.99
C GLY A 437 21.75 0.65 -18.54
N TYR A 438 20.79 -0.21 -18.27
CA TYR A 438 20.36 -0.53 -16.91
C TYR A 438 21.29 -1.53 -16.23
N SER A 439 21.41 -1.45 -14.91
CA SER A 439 22.29 -2.28 -14.09
C SER A 439 21.51 -2.99 -12.97
N PRO A 440 20.70 -4.02 -13.30
CA PRO A 440 20.02 -4.84 -12.31
C PRO A 440 21.01 -5.53 -11.36
N ALA A 441 20.53 -5.90 -10.17
CA ALA A 441 21.39 -6.52 -9.16
C ALA A 441 22.07 -7.81 -9.66
N PRO A 442 23.36 -8.02 -9.36
CA PRO A 442 24.12 -9.18 -9.86
C PRO A 442 23.59 -10.54 -9.41
N TRP A 443 22.76 -10.59 -8.35
CA TRP A 443 22.16 -11.84 -7.90
C TRP A 443 21.17 -12.42 -8.91
N VAL A 444 20.55 -11.57 -9.78
CA VAL A 444 19.63 -12.03 -10.84
C VAL A 444 20.38 -12.88 -11.87
N GLU A 445 21.59 -12.46 -12.28
CA GLU A 445 22.43 -13.27 -13.17
C GLU A 445 22.85 -14.58 -12.54
N LYS A 446 23.20 -14.54 -11.24
CA LYS A 446 23.56 -15.74 -10.49
C LYS A 446 22.38 -16.72 -10.37
N MET A 447 21.15 -16.20 -10.26
CA MET A 447 19.93 -17.00 -10.30
C MET A 447 19.81 -17.76 -11.63
N LEU A 448 19.91 -17.06 -12.75
CA LEU A 448 19.86 -17.67 -14.08
C LEU A 448 20.99 -18.69 -14.29
N ALA A 449 22.23 -18.37 -13.87
CA ALA A 449 23.37 -19.26 -13.94
C ALA A 449 23.20 -20.53 -13.08
N SER A 450 22.38 -20.49 -12.02
CA SER A 450 22.05 -21.66 -11.19
C SER A 450 20.96 -22.56 -11.81
N GLY A 451 20.41 -22.19 -12.97
CA GLY A 451 19.36 -22.93 -13.67
C GLY A 451 17.94 -22.49 -13.29
N SER A 452 17.77 -21.49 -12.43
CA SER A 452 16.45 -20.93 -12.07
C SER A 452 16.09 -19.80 -13.04
N ASN A 453 15.07 -20.03 -13.87
CA ASN A 453 14.66 -19.11 -14.94
C ASN A 453 13.52 -18.16 -14.54
N SER A 454 13.02 -18.25 -13.30
CA SER A 454 11.92 -17.42 -12.75
C SER A 454 12.12 -17.14 -11.27
N PHE A 455 11.56 -16.03 -10.82
CA PHE A 455 11.53 -15.65 -9.40
C PHE A 455 10.49 -16.45 -8.61
N TYR A 456 9.38 -16.79 -9.28
CA TYR A 456 8.31 -17.59 -8.69
C TYR A 456 8.11 -18.90 -9.44
N SER A 457 7.65 -19.89 -8.68
CA SER A 457 7.25 -21.19 -9.20
C SER A 457 6.13 -21.77 -8.34
N SER A 458 5.63 -22.94 -8.69
CA SER A 458 4.70 -23.69 -7.86
C SER A 458 5.27 -25.08 -7.57
N ASN A 459 5.03 -25.58 -6.38
CA ASN A 459 5.36 -26.94 -5.96
C ASN A 459 4.21 -27.53 -5.15
N ALA A 460 3.70 -28.69 -5.60
CA ALA A 460 2.60 -29.38 -4.92
C ALA A 460 1.38 -28.50 -4.59
N GLY A 461 1.01 -27.60 -5.51
CA GLY A 461 -0.15 -26.70 -5.33
C GLY A 461 0.13 -25.45 -4.49
N SER A 462 1.36 -25.22 -4.06
CA SER A 462 1.76 -24.07 -3.25
C SER A 462 2.79 -23.20 -3.99
N LYS A 463 2.67 -21.88 -3.80
CA LYS A 463 3.58 -20.90 -4.41
C LYS A 463 4.95 -20.91 -3.74
N THR A 464 5.99 -20.93 -4.55
CA THR A 464 7.40 -20.82 -4.14
C THR A 464 8.04 -19.55 -4.70
N TYR A 465 9.15 -19.13 -4.11
CA TYR A 465 9.97 -18.03 -4.61
C TYR A 465 11.45 -18.42 -4.59
N TYR A 466 12.25 -17.80 -5.43
CA TYR A 466 13.70 -17.97 -5.43
C TYR A 466 14.30 -17.31 -4.18
N ASP A 467 14.83 -18.13 -3.28
CA ASP A 467 15.55 -17.69 -2.11
C ASP A 467 17.02 -17.46 -2.46
N ILE A 468 17.47 -16.21 -2.34
CA ILE A 468 18.80 -15.77 -2.80
C ILE A 468 19.92 -16.45 -2.01
N PRO A 469 19.84 -16.57 -0.66
CA PRO A 469 20.87 -17.28 0.11
C PRO A 469 21.01 -18.75 -0.24
N SER A 470 19.91 -19.50 -0.30
CA SER A 470 19.94 -20.95 -0.59
C SER A 470 20.08 -21.26 -2.08
N LYS A 471 19.91 -20.26 -2.98
CA LYS A 471 19.91 -20.39 -4.44
C LYS A 471 18.92 -21.45 -4.96
N SER A 472 17.76 -21.54 -4.31
CA SER A 472 16.74 -22.54 -4.64
C SER A 472 15.33 -21.97 -4.48
N GLN A 473 14.36 -22.66 -5.09
CA GLN A 473 12.94 -22.35 -4.87
C GLN A 473 12.52 -22.84 -3.49
N VAL A 474 11.99 -21.95 -2.66
CA VAL A 474 11.47 -22.27 -1.32
C VAL A 474 10.01 -21.85 -1.20
N LEU A 475 9.26 -22.52 -0.33
CA LEU A 475 7.87 -22.20 -0.09
C LEU A 475 7.73 -20.79 0.49
N ILE A 476 6.81 -19.99 -0.06
CA ILE A 476 6.42 -18.73 0.59
C ILE A 476 5.76 -19.06 1.93
N PRO A 477 6.23 -18.48 3.05
CA PRO A 477 5.68 -18.78 4.36
C PRO A 477 4.15 -18.57 4.42
N GLY A 478 3.42 -19.62 4.80
CA GLY A 478 1.95 -19.61 4.88
C GLY A 478 1.22 -19.93 3.57
N ALA A 479 1.92 -20.08 2.44
CA ALA A 479 1.29 -20.45 1.16
C ALA A 479 0.64 -21.85 1.20
N ASP A 480 1.12 -22.72 2.07
CA ASP A 480 0.53 -24.04 2.32
C ASP A 480 -0.79 -24.00 3.11
N GLN A 481 -1.15 -22.84 3.65
CA GLN A 481 -2.39 -22.62 4.41
C GLN A 481 -3.47 -21.89 3.58
N ILE A 482 -3.15 -21.51 2.35
CA ILE A 482 -4.03 -20.77 1.44
C ILE A 482 -4.25 -21.62 0.19
N LEU A 483 -5.52 -21.81 -0.18
CA LEU A 483 -5.88 -22.42 -1.45
C LEU A 483 -5.71 -21.39 -2.57
N ASP A 484 -4.63 -21.51 -3.35
CA ASP A 484 -4.44 -20.71 -4.56
C ASP A 484 -5.14 -21.41 -5.73
N LEU A 485 -6.29 -20.86 -6.11
CA LEU A 485 -7.13 -21.45 -7.16
C LEU A 485 -6.45 -21.43 -8.53
N ASP A 486 -5.56 -20.47 -8.80
CA ASP A 486 -4.84 -20.41 -10.08
C ASP A 486 -3.90 -21.61 -10.21
N ILE A 487 -3.14 -21.90 -9.14
CA ILE A 487 -2.22 -23.05 -9.10
C ILE A 487 -2.99 -24.38 -9.11
N ILE A 488 -4.05 -24.49 -8.29
CA ILE A 488 -4.84 -25.74 -8.18
C ILE A 488 -5.53 -26.06 -9.50
N ARG A 489 -6.00 -25.05 -10.24
CA ARG A 489 -6.61 -25.23 -11.57
C ARG A 489 -5.67 -25.90 -12.57
N GLU A 490 -4.39 -25.64 -12.53
CA GLU A 490 -3.42 -26.21 -13.48
C GLU A 490 -3.39 -27.74 -13.42
N SER A 491 -3.52 -28.32 -12.23
CA SER A 491 -3.39 -29.77 -12.01
C SER A 491 -4.72 -30.48 -11.72
N ASN A 492 -5.72 -29.79 -11.17
CA ASN A 492 -6.89 -30.41 -10.59
C ASN A 492 -8.21 -30.04 -11.29
N THR A 493 -8.17 -29.47 -12.51
CA THR A 493 -9.37 -29.20 -13.31
C THR A 493 -9.99 -30.51 -13.77
N ILE A 494 -11.25 -30.75 -13.39
CA ILE A 494 -12.05 -31.91 -13.78
C ILE A 494 -12.77 -31.64 -15.10
N TRP A 495 -13.34 -30.43 -15.23
CA TRP A 495 -14.13 -30.06 -16.39
C TRP A 495 -14.12 -28.53 -16.56
N LYS A 496 -14.23 -28.08 -17.83
CA LYS A 496 -14.32 -26.64 -18.17
C LYS A 496 -15.06 -26.43 -19.50
N ASN A 497 -15.67 -25.25 -19.61
CA ASN A 497 -16.13 -24.66 -20.88
C ASN A 497 -15.72 -23.19 -20.95
N SER A 498 -16.29 -22.41 -21.86
CA SER A 498 -15.97 -20.99 -22.03
C SER A 498 -16.39 -20.11 -20.84
N GLY A 499 -17.37 -20.54 -20.04
CA GLY A 499 -17.95 -19.74 -18.95
C GLY A 499 -17.68 -20.28 -17.55
N THR A 500 -17.24 -21.56 -17.42
CA THR A 500 -17.07 -22.21 -16.12
C THR A 500 -15.90 -23.19 -16.09
N THR A 501 -15.34 -23.37 -14.89
CA THR A 501 -14.35 -24.42 -14.58
C THR A 501 -14.78 -25.15 -13.31
N ILE A 502 -14.70 -26.49 -13.30
CA ILE A 502 -14.87 -27.33 -12.11
C ILE A 502 -13.50 -27.85 -11.72
N THR A 503 -13.08 -27.54 -10.50
CA THR A 503 -11.76 -27.90 -9.95
C THR A 503 -11.94 -28.70 -8.66
N ASN A 504 -11.22 -29.80 -8.51
CA ASN A 504 -11.18 -30.56 -7.27
C ASN A 504 -10.22 -29.88 -6.27
N LEU A 505 -10.73 -29.41 -5.14
CA LEU A 505 -9.93 -28.77 -4.08
C LEU A 505 -9.37 -29.79 -3.08
N GLY A 506 -9.68 -31.07 -3.21
CA GLY A 506 -9.39 -32.10 -2.22
C GLY A 506 -10.52 -32.27 -1.21
N ASP A 507 -10.39 -33.26 -0.31
CA ASP A 507 -11.33 -33.54 0.79
C ASP A 507 -12.81 -33.68 0.37
N GLY A 508 -13.06 -34.08 -0.90
CA GLY A 508 -14.42 -34.21 -1.44
C GLY A 508 -15.07 -32.88 -1.84
N ILE A 509 -14.32 -31.79 -1.93
CA ILE A 509 -14.84 -30.47 -2.27
C ILE A 509 -14.57 -30.16 -3.73
N LEU A 510 -15.62 -29.83 -4.50
CA LEU A 510 -15.54 -29.30 -5.85
C LEU A 510 -15.79 -27.78 -5.85
N ASN A 511 -14.93 -27.04 -6.55
CA ASN A 511 -15.10 -25.63 -6.80
C ASN A 511 -15.67 -25.42 -8.21
N LEU A 512 -16.84 -24.81 -8.30
CA LEU A 512 -17.43 -24.36 -9.57
C LEU A 512 -17.20 -22.87 -9.73
N GLU A 513 -16.31 -22.50 -10.64
CA GLU A 513 -15.88 -21.12 -10.88
C GLU A 513 -16.49 -20.55 -12.16
N PHE A 514 -17.02 -19.32 -12.10
CA PHE A 514 -17.61 -18.63 -13.25
C PHE A 514 -16.60 -17.64 -13.85
N HIS A 515 -16.43 -17.67 -15.19
CA HIS A 515 -15.51 -16.80 -15.94
C HIS A 515 -16.22 -15.85 -16.92
N THR A 516 -17.53 -15.85 -16.94
CA THR A 516 -18.31 -14.97 -17.81
C THR A 516 -18.12 -13.49 -17.40
N LYS A 517 -18.28 -12.59 -18.36
CA LYS A 517 -18.22 -11.15 -18.09
C LYS A 517 -19.27 -10.77 -17.04
N MET A 518 -18.81 -10.10 -15.95
CA MET A 518 -19.66 -9.73 -14.81
C MET A 518 -20.30 -10.93 -14.08
N ASN A 519 -19.75 -12.12 -14.21
CA ASN A 519 -20.31 -13.36 -13.70
C ASN A 519 -21.77 -13.61 -14.13
N THR A 520 -22.11 -13.20 -15.35
CA THR A 520 -23.45 -13.38 -15.92
C THR A 520 -23.76 -14.86 -16.08
N ILE A 521 -24.92 -15.28 -15.61
CA ILE A 521 -25.37 -16.67 -15.73
C ILE A 521 -26.00 -16.86 -17.11
N GLY A 522 -25.24 -17.45 -18.04
CA GLY A 522 -25.65 -17.84 -19.38
C GLY A 522 -25.74 -19.37 -19.53
N GLY A 523 -25.90 -19.83 -20.76
CA GLY A 523 -26.01 -21.26 -21.05
C GLY A 523 -24.80 -22.07 -20.62
N GLU A 524 -23.60 -21.52 -20.79
CA GLU A 524 -22.33 -22.13 -20.39
C GLU A 524 -22.19 -22.26 -18.86
N VAL A 525 -22.76 -21.31 -18.09
CA VAL A 525 -22.77 -21.38 -16.62
C VAL A 525 -23.78 -22.43 -16.16
N LEU A 526 -24.98 -22.47 -16.79
CA LEU A 526 -26.00 -23.49 -16.49
C LEU A 526 -25.47 -24.90 -16.80
N ALA A 527 -24.78 -25.08 -17.93
CA ALA A 527 -24.12 -26.34 -18.26
C ALA A 527 -23.08 -26.76 -17.20
N GLY A 528 -22.28 -25.80 -16.69
CA GLY A 528 -21.32 -26.05 -15.61
C GLY A 528 -21.99 -26.43 -14.29
N ILE A 529 -23.09 -25.76 -13.93
CA ILE A 529 -23.89 -26.11 -12.74
C ILE A 529 -24.42 -27.54 -12.84
N ASN A 530 -25.05 -27.91 -13.97
CA ASN A 530 -25.57 -29.27 -14.18
C ASN A 530 -24.42 -30.29 -14.08
N LYS A 531 -23.27 -30.01 -14.73
CA LYS A 531 -22.11 -30.91 -14.68
C LYS A 531 -21.52 -31.08 -13.28
N ALA A 532 -21.62 -30.06 -12.42
CA ALA A 532 -21.14 -30.14 -11.04
C ALA A 532 -22.11 -30.97 -10.13
N ILE A 533 -23.37 -31.13 -10.53
CA ILE A 533 -24.36 -31.95 -9.82
C ILE A 533 -24.22 -33.44 -10.20
N ASP A 534 -23.93 -33.73 -11.49
CA ASP A 534 -23.66 -35.10 -12.00
C ASP A 534 -22.35 -35.68 -11.41
#